data_a38095fdf89dc2987fa3bb656efdcf90
#
_entry.id   a38095fdf89dc2987fa3bb656efdcf90
#
_cell.length_a   1.000
_cell.length_b   1.000
_cell.length_c   1.000
_cell.angle_alpha   90.00
_cell.angle_beta   90.00
_cell.angle_gamma   90.00
#
_symmetry.space_group_name_H-M   'P 1'
#
loop_
_entity.id
_entity.type
_entity.pdbx_description
1 polymer ?
#
loop_
_entity_poly.entity_id
_entity_poly.type
_entity_poly.pdbx_seq_one_letter_code
_entity_poly.pdbx_strand_id
1 'polypeptide(L)'
;VHENAVNKIPNDLNPNEELAILGCAGLTAYGAVVNTAKVKAGESTAVIGAGGVGLSIVQMLSAIGAGEIIVIDIYNWKLKKALELGATHIINAKEGNTIERVKEISDGGVDIVFEVAGTLETIRMATELVRIGGKVIQVGIPPANQEIPLKIAHLLRNGIRILTAHGGRPRIDMPKLFAMVRSKRYDPAKLISSKYKLEDINQAIENLKKGEILRSLIKP
;
A
#
# COMPACT_ATOMS: atom_id res chain seq x y z
N VAL A 1 2.18 -16.58 22.08
CA VAL A 1 2.79 -16.22 20.80
C VAL A 1 4.20 -16.80 20.78
N HIS A 2 4.61 -17.39 19.66
CA HIS A 2 5.96 -17.92 19.52
C HIS A 2 6.99 -16.77 19.50
N GLU A 3 8.14 -16.94 20.17
CA GLU A 3 9.18 -15.90 20.29
C GLU A 3 9.63 -15.33 18.94
N ASN A 4 9.57 -16.14 17.86
CA ASN A 4 9.90 -15.71 16.51
C ASN A 4 8.95 -14.68 15.91
N ALA A 5 7.76 -14.48 16.48
CA ALA A 5 6.79 -13.48 16.08
C ALA A 5 6.88 -12.18 16.91
N VAL A 6 7.79 -12.13 17.87
CA VAL A 6 7.99 -10.97 18.75
C VAL A 6 9.21 -10.19 18.29
N ASN A 7 9.06 -8.88 18.20
CA ASN A 7 10.16 -7.95 17.92
C ASN A 7 10.25 -6.93 19.04
N LYS A 8 11.40 -6.88 19.72
CA LYS A 8 11.65 -5.88 20.76
C LYS A 8 11.73 -4.49 20.14
N ILE A 9 10.94 -3.56 20.65
CA ILE A 9 11.05 -2.15 20.29
C ILE A 9 12.37 -1.62 20.81
N PRO A 10 13.20 -0.92 19.98
CA PRO A 10 14.44 -0.31 20.43
C PRO A 10 14.20 0.71 21.57
N ASN A 11 15.13 0.77 22.54
CA ASN A 11 14.97 1.61 23.73
C ASN A 11 14.90 3.12 23.42
N ASP A 12 15.47 3.54 22.28
CA ASP A 12 15.48 4.92 21.81
C ASP A 12 14.25 5.31 20.97
N LEU A 13 13.37 4.35 20.72
CA LEU A 13 12.09 4.57 20.10
C LEU A 13 11.01 4.45 21.19
N ASN A 14 10.49 5.59 21.67
CA ASN A 14 9.44 5.58 22.67
C ASN A 14 8.30 4.67 22.24
N PRO A 15 8.02 3.59 23.01
CA PRO A 15 6.92 2.70 22.70
C PRO A 15 5.61 3.48 22.84
N ASN A 16 4.90 3.61 21.75
CA ASN A 16 3.57 4.19 21.69
C ASN A 16 2.60 3.22 21.00
N GLU A 17 1.32 3.42 21.23
CA GLU A 17 0.26 2.58 20.67
C GLU A 17 0.29 2.53 19.12
N GLU A 18 0.81 3.57 18.50
CA GLU A 18 0.83 3.76 17.04
C GLU A 18 1.78 2.79 16.35
N LEU A 19 2.79 2.30 17.07
CA LEU A 19 3.72 1.28 16.55
C LEU A 19 3.03 -0.06 16.27
N ALA A 20 1.83 -0.29 16.81
CA ALA A 20 1.04 -1.51 16.52
C ALA A 20 0.75 -1.67 15.00
N ILE A 21 0.65 -0.57 14.25
CA ILE A 21 0.44 -0.60 12.80
C ILE A 21 1.62 -1.23 12.05
N LEU A 22 2.82 -1.17 12.60
CA LEU A 22 4.02 -1.74 11.98
C LEU A 22 3.91 -3.25 11.81
N GLY A 23 3.21 -3.95 12.72
CA GLY A 23 3.06 -5.41 12.69
C GLY A 23 2.27 -5.96 11.49
N CYS A 24 1.48 -5.12 10.84
CA CYS A 24 0.70 -5.51 9.65
C CYS A 24 0.97 -4.55 8.48
N ALA A 25 0.38 -3.36 8.49
CA ALA A 25 0.43 -2.45 7.34
C ALA A 25 1.85 -1.99 6.99
N GLY A 26 2.65 -1.62 8.00
CA GLY A 26 4.04 -1.20 7.79
C GLY A 26 4.91 -2.33 7.25
N LEU A 27 4.82 -3.52 7.86
CA LEU A 27 5.60 -4.69 7.44
C LEU A 27 5.20 -5.17 6.05
N THR A 28 3.90 -5.11 5.71
CA THR A 28 3.40 -5.45 4.37
C THR A 28 3.90 -4.45 3.32
N ALA A 29 3.86 -3.17 3.62
CA ALA A 29 4.39 -2.14 2.74
C ALA A 29 5.90 -2.32 2.49
N TYR A 30 6.66 -2.58 3.56
CA TYR A 30 8.09 -2.86 3.43
C TYR A 30 8.36 -4.09 2.55
N GLY A 31 7.63 -5.17 2.79
CA GLY A 31 7.74 -6.41 2.00
C GLY A 31 7.41 -6.19 0.53
N ALA A 32 6.34 -5.47 0.24
CA ALA A 32 5.92 -5.18 -1.14
C ALA A 32 6.93 -4.28 -1.87
N VAL A 33 7.32 -3.17 -1.26
CA VAL A 33 8.15 -2.13 -1.90
C VAL A 33 9.62 -2.55 -1.97
N VAL A 34 10.18 -3.02 -0.84
CA VAL A 34 11.63 -3.27 -0.74
C VAL A 34 12.00 -4.69 -1.16
N ASN A 35 11.26 -5.70 -0.69
CA ASN A 35 11.65 -7.09 -0.92
C ASN A 35 11.15 -7.63 -2.27
N THR A 36 9.89 -7.34 -2.62
CA THR A 36 9.24 -7.90 -3.82
C THR A 36 9.45 -7.01 -5.04
N ALA A 37 9.00 -5.77 -4.99
CA ALA A 37 9.14 -4.83 -6.09
C ALA A 37 10.59 -4.39 -6.31
N LYS A 38 11.36 -4.25 -5.24
CA LYS A 38 12.74 -3.72 -5.23
C LYS A 38 12.79 -2.36 -5.91
N VAL A 39 11.91 -1.47 -5.46
CA VAL A 39 11.78 -0.12 -6.02
C VAL A 39 13.09 0.64 -5.91
N LYS A 40 13.45 1.32 -6.99
CA LYS A 40 14.62 2.21 -7.04
C LYS A 40 14.17 3.66 -7.04
N ALA A 41 15.05 4.54 -6.56
CA ALA A 41 14.82 5.98 -6.67
C ALA A 41 14.59 6.38 -8.14
N GLY A 42 13.61 7.24 -8.36
CA GLY A 42 13.22 7.73 -9.68
C GLY A 42 12.25 6.83 -10.46
N GLU A 43 12.00 5.57 -10.05
CA GLU A 43 10.98 4.74 -10.70
C GLU A 43 9.56 5.31 -10.46
N SER A 44 8.74 5.34 -11.52
CA SER A 44 7.34 5.74 -11.46
C SER A 44 6.46 4.62 -10.92
N THR A 45 5.48 4.97 -10.08
CA THR A 45 4.66 3.98 -9.38
C THR A 45 3.18 4.36 -9.36
N ALA A 46 2.29 3.36 -9.41
CA ALA A 46 0.88 3.54 -9.13
C ALA A 46 0.45 2.64 -7.97
N VAL A 47 -0.38 3.16 -7.07
CA VAL A 47 -0.96 2.44 -5.92
C VAL A 47 -2.46 2.45 -6.05
N ILE A 48 -3.06 1.27 -6.26
CA ILE A 48 -4.51 1.10 -6.37
C ILE A 48 -5.07 0.69 -5.01
N GLY A 49 -5.81 1.61 -4.39
CA GLY A 49 -6.36 1.47 -3.05
C GLY A 49 -5.58 2.26 -2.00
N ALA A 50 -6.17 3.37 -1.52
CA ALA A 50 -5.62 4.25 -0.48
C ALA A 50 -6.12 3.86 0.94
N GLY A 51 -6.15 2.57 1.24
CA GLY A 51 -6.38 2.06 2.60
C GLY A 51 -5.11 2.08 3.45
N GLY A 52 -5.16 1.50 4.64
CA GLY A 52 -4.00 1.50 5.57
C GLY A 52 -2.72 0.89 4.99
N VAL A 53 -2.80 -0.18 4.18
CA VAL A 53 -1.64 -0.77 3.50
C VAL A 53 -1.19 0.10 2.32
N GLY A 54 -2.13 0.57 1.49
CA GLY A 54 -1.79 1.42 0.34
C GLY A 54 -1.10 2.71 0.75
N LEU A 55 -1.61 3.40 1.77
CA LEU A 55 -0.98 4.61 2.30
C LEU A 55 0.35 4.34 3.00
N SER A 56 0.54 3.14 3.58
CA SER A 56 1.86 2.70 4.06
C SER A 56 2.85 2.53 2.91
N ILE A 57 2.39 1.98 1.77
CA ILE A 57 3.19 1.86 0.54
C ILE A 57 3.56 3.25 0.02
N VAL A 58 2.64 4.21 -0.01
CA VAL A 58 2.89 5.59 -0.43
C VAL A 58 4.00 6.23 0.41
N GLN A 59 3.93 6.13 1.74
CA GLN A 59 5.01 6.63 2.61
C GLN A 59 6.36 5.96 2.32
N MET A 60 6.34 4.65 2.08
CA MET A 60 7.56 3.88 1.79
C MET A 60 8.18 4.31 0.46
N LEU A 61 7.36 4.49 -0.58
CA LEU A 61 7.78 4.97 -1.90
C LEU A 61 8.39 6.36 -1.82
N SER A 62 7.73 7.28 -1.12
CA SER A 62 8.25 8.62 -0.86
C SER A 62 9.60 8.58 -0.11
N ALA A 63 9.72 7.73 0.91
CA ALA A 63 10.94 7.57 1.70
C ALA A 63 12.13 7.02 0.90
N ILE A 64 11.88 6.20 -0.13
CA ILE A 64 12.91 5.65 -1.02
C ILE A 64 13.27 6.64 -2.13
N GLY A 65 12.44 7.65 -2.38
CA GLY A 65 12.65 8.60 -3.47
C GLY A 65 12.15 8.06 -4.81
N ALA A 66 11.04 7.32 -4.83
CA ALA A 66 10.34 7.02 -6.07
C ALA A 66 10.04 8.31 -6.83
N GLY A 67 9.97 8.24 -8.15
CA GLY A 67 9.67 9.39 -9.00
C GLY A 67 8.21 9.79 -8.85
N GLU A 68 7.38 9.44 -9.80
CA GLU A 68 5.94 9.66 -9.68
C GLU A 68 5.31 8.61 -8.80
N ILE A 69 4.45 9.06 -7.87
CA ILE A 69 3.65 8.21 -6.98
C ILE A 69 2.19 8.56 -7.23
N ILE A 70 1.53 7.80 -8.12
CA ILE A 70 0.15 8.01 -8.51
C ILE A 70 -0.76 7.15 -7.62
N VAL A 71 -1.70 7.74 -6.90
CA VAL A 71 -2.61 7.00 -6.02
C VAL A 71 -4.03 7.02 -6.56
N ILE A 72 -4.63 5.85 -6.65
CA ILE A 72 -5.97 5.63 -7.21
C ILE A 72 -6.88 5.09 -6.11
N ASP A 73 -7.99 5.76 -5.85
CA ASP A 73 -9.04 5.32 -4.90
C ASP A 73 -10.40 5.91 -5.30
N ILE A 74 -11.46 5.47 -4.68
CA ILE A 74 -12.84 5.96 -4.91
C ILE A 74 -13.27 7.03 -3.89
N TYR A 75 -12.47 7.29 -2.86
CA TYR A 75 -12.76 8.23 -1.78
C TYR A 75 -11.80 9.42 -1.81
N ASN A 76 -12.32 10.61 -2.13
CA ASN A 76 -11.52 11.85 -2.22
C ASN A 76 -10.74 12.19 -0.95
N TRP A 77 -11.29 11.90 0.23
CA TRP A 77 -10.60 12.17 1.48
C TRP A 77 -9.35 11.29 1.68
N LYS A 78 -9.39 10.02 1.20
CA LYS A 78 -8.23 9.13 1.21
C LYS A 78 -7.16 9.58 0.21
N LEU A 79 -7.60 10.07 -0.93
CA LEU A 79 -6.71 10.64 -1.96
C LEU A 79 -6.00 11.90 -1.43
N LYS A 80 -6.71 12.80 -0.75
CA LYS A 80 -6.09 13.94 -0.08
C LYS A 80 -5.05 13.48 0.96
N LYS A 81 -5.38 12.45 1.72
CA LYS A 81 -4.44 11.86 2.68
C LYS A 81 -3.20 11.28 2.01
N ALA A 82 -3.34 10.70 0.82
CA ALA A 82 -2.20 10.20 0.05
C ALA A 82 -1.22 11.32 -0.34
N LEU A 83 -1.71 12.51 -0.72
CA LEU A 83 -0.86 13.68 -0.99
C LEU A 83 -0.05 14.09 0.25
N GLU A 84 -0.68 14.11 1.44
CA GLU A 84 0.01 14.42 2.70
C GLU A 84 1.12 13.40 3.05
N LEU A 85 1.03 12.19 2.48
CA LEU A 85 1.95 11.08 2.73
C LEU A 85 3.00 10.90 1.62
N GLY A 86 3.00 11.79 0.62
CA GLY A 86 4.02 11.83 -0.41
C GLY A 86 3.59 11.36 -1.79
N ALA A 87 2.29 11.15 -2.04
CA ALA A 87 1.80 10.97 -3.41
C ALA A 87 2.04 12.24 -4.23
N THR A 88 2.47 12.08 -5.48
CA THR A 88 2.65 13.20 -6.42
C THR A 88 1.37 13.50 -7.19
N HIS A 89 0.58 12.46 -7.46
CA HIS A 89 -0.68 12.55 -8.20
C HIS A 89 -1.76 11.68 -7.56
N ILE A 90 -3.01 12.10 -7.71
CA ILE A 90 -4.17 11.36 -7.24
C ILE A 90 -5.22 11.24 -8.34
N ILE A 91 -5.90 10.10 -8.39
CA ILE A 91 -6.96 9.83 -9.36
C ILE A 91 -8.15 9.23 -8.63
N ASN A 92 -9.32 9.85 -8.74
CA ASN A 92 -10.56 9.24 -8.28
C ASN A 92 -11.11 8.33 -9.37
N ALA A 93 -11.13 7.02 -9.11
CA ALA A 93 -11.58 6.03 -10.09
C ALA A 93 -13.07 6.17 -10.46
N LYS A 94 -13.90 6.82 -9.64
CA LYS A 94 -15.31 7.11 -9.96
C LYS A 94 -15.49 8.16 -11.07
N GLU A 95 -14.47 8.96 -11.33
CA GLU A 95 -14.52 9.99 -12.38
C GLU A 95 -14.28 9.41 -13.78
N GLY A 96 -13.93 8.13 -13.89
CA GLY A 96 -13.63 7.45 -15.15
C GLY A 96 -12.21 7.77 -15.67
N ASN A 97 -11.89 7.19 -16.84
CA ASN A 97 -10.62 7.43 -17.56
C ASN A 97 -9.33 7.23 -16.74
N THR A 98 -9.38 6.35 -15.71
CA THR A 98 -8.24 6.10 -14.82
C THR A 98 -7.01 5.65 -15.59
N ILE A 99 -7.17 4.76 -16.56
CA ILE A 99 -6.06 4.19 -17.33
C ILE A 99 -5.40 5.26 -18.18
N GLU A 100 -6.20 6.04 -18.89
CA GLU A 100 -5.74 7.13 -19.74
C GLU A 100 -4.99 8.18 -18.92
N ARG A 101 -5.56 8.60 -17.80
CA ARG A 101 -4.94 9.59 -16.90
C ARG A 101 -3.59 9.11 -16.33
N VAL A 102 -3.48 7.84 -15.93
CA VAL A 102 -2.20 7.28 -15.48
C VAL A 102 -1.18 7.32 -16.61
N LYS A 103 -1.56 6.92 -17.82
CA LYS A 103 -0.67 6.92 -18.98
C LYS A 103 -0.25 8.32 -19.42
N GLU A 104 -1.11 9.32 -19.31
CA GLU A 104 -0.78 10.71 -19.56
C GLU A 104 0.25 11.24 -18.57
N ILE A 105 0.06 10.95 -17.25
CA ILE A 105 0.99 11.38 -16.20
C ILE A 105 2.36 10.71 -16.35
N SER A 106 2.38 9.42 -16.72
CA SER A 106 3.59 8.60 -16.72
C SER A 106 4.17 8.29 -18.09
N ASP A 107 3.75 9.01 -19.12
CA ASP A 107 4.20 8.82 -20.52
C ASP A 107 4.09 7.35 -20.98
N GLY A 108 2.87 6.81 -20.91
CA GLY A 108 2.55 5.48 -21.44
C GLY A 108 2.43 4.35 -20.42
N GLY A 109 2.61 4.62 -19.13
CA GLY A 109 2.43 3.70 -18.02
C GLY A 109 3.57 3.74 -17.01
N VAL A 110 3.30 3.29 -15.80
CA VAL A 110 4.28 3.33 -14.69
C VAL A 110 5.21 2.12 -14.69
N ASP A 111 6.38 2.26 -14.08
CA ASP A 111 7.33 1.15 -13.88
C ASP A 111 6.73 0.02 -13.04
N ILE A 112 6.00 0.39 -11.97
CA ILE A 112 5.50 -0.56 -10.98
C ILE A 112 4.08 -0.16 -10.54
N VAL A 113 3.16 -1.12 -10.57
CA VAL A 113 1.82 -0.98 -10.02
C VAL A 113 1.69 -1.82 -8.76
N PHE A 114 1.24 -1.23 -7.67
CA PHE A 114 0.86 -1.93 -6.44
C PHE A 114 -0.67 -2.05 -6.40
N GLU A 115 -1.18 -3.25 -6.56
CA GLU A 115 -2.60 -3.54 -6.41
C GLU A 115 -2.89 -3.92 -4.96
N VAL A 116 -3.67 -3.10 -4.25
CA VAL A 116 -3.91 -3.23 -2.79
C VAL A 116 -5.38 -3.33 -2.45
N ALA A 117 -6.28 -3.05 -3.40
CA ALA A 117 -7.72 -3.11 -3.19
C ALA A 117 -8.28 -4.54 -3.18
N GLY A 118 -7.68 -5.45 -3.97
CA GLY A 118 -8.05 -6.86 -4.01
C GLY A 118 -9.38 -7.15 -4.72
N THR A 119 -9.83 -6.30 -5.65
CA THR A 119 -11.02 -6.57 -6.45
C THR A 119 -10.64 -7.09 -7.84
N LEU A 120 -11.55 -7.84 -8.48
CA LEU A 120 -11.31 -8.34 -9.83
C LEU A 120 -11.02 -7.22 -10.83
N GLU A 121 -11.74 -6.11 -10.68
CA GLU A 121 -11.62 -4.94 -11.54
C GLU A 121 -10.24 -4.28 -11.39
N THR A 122 -9.80 -4.04 -10.14
CA THR A 122 -8.53 -3.38 -9.86
C THR A 122 -7.33 -4.24 -10.24
N ILE A 123 -7.42 -5.57 -10.09
CA ILE A 123 -6.37 -6.50 -10.49
C ILE A 123 -6.21 -6.51 -12.02
N ARG A 124 -7.32 -6.47 -12.77
CA ARG A 124 -7.28 -6.34 -14.24
C ARG A 124 -6.73 -4.99 -14.65
N MET A 125 -7.22 -3.90 -14.07
CA MET A 125 -6.74 -2.55 -14.31
C MET A 125 -5.23 -2.45 -14.10
N ALA A 126 -4.69 -3.04 -13.04
CA ALA A 126 -3.26 -2.99 -12.73
C ALA A 126 -2.36 -3.42 -13.91
N THR A 127 -2.81 -4.40 -14.71
CA THR A 127 -2.04 -4.86 -15.86
C THR A 127 -2.08 -3.91 -17.06
N GLU A 128 -3.00 -2.94 -17.06
CA GLU A 128 -3.14 -1.95 -18.12
C GLU A 128 -2.48 -0.60 -17.78
N LEU A 129 -2.13 -0.39 -16.49
CA LEU A 129 -1.46 0.81 -16.00
C LEU A 129 0.07 0.72 -16.09
N VAL A 130 0.61 -0.49 -16.15
CA VAL A 130 2.05 -0.74 -16.15
C VAL A 130 2.63 -0.61 -17.56
N ARG A 131 3.82 -0.02 -17.68
CA ARG A 131 4.52 0.10 -18.96
C ARG A 131 5.09 -1.25 -19.46
N ILE A 132 5.56 -1.26 -20.68
CA ILE A 132 6.31 -2.41 -21.24
C ILE A 132 7.51 -2.74 -20.35
N GLY A 133 7.67 -4.02 -20.02
CA GLY A 133 8.73 -4.53 -19.13
C GLY A 133 8.52 -4.26 -17.65
N GLY A 134 7.44 -3.59 -17.27
CA GLY A 134 7.15 -3.24 -15.87
C GLY A 134 6.63 -4.39 -15.01
N LYS A 135 6.20 -4.05 -13.78
CA LYS A 135 5.79 -5.03 -12.76
C LYS A 135 4.45 -4.65 -12.14
N VAL A 136 3.59 -5.64 -11.94
CA VAL A 136 2.42 -5.54 -11.06
C VAL A 136 2.72 -6.30 -9.78
N ILE A 137 2.57 -5.65 -8.65
CA ILE A 137 2.75 -6.25 -7.32
C ILE A 137 1.36 -6.44 -6.71
N GLN A 138 0.91 -7.68 -6.67
CA GLN A 138 -0.36 -8.06 -6.07
C GLN A 138 -0.20 -8.16 -4.56
N VAL A 139 -0.86 -7.26 -3.82
CA VAL A 139 -0.88 -7.19 -2.35
C VAL A 139 -2.29 -7.43 -1.82
N GLY A 140 -3.29 -6.89 -2.53
CA GLY A 140 -4.70 -7.09 -2.19
C GLY A 140 -5.11 -8.55 -2.34
N ILE A 141 -5.90 -9.06 -1.42
CA ILE A 141 -6.36 -10.46 -1.43
C ILE A 141 -7.79 -10.49 -1.97
N PRO A 142 -8.00 -11.04 -3.18
CA PRO A 142 -9.35 -11.22 -3.72
C PRO A 142 -10.11 -12.32 -2.97
N PRO A 143 -11.45 -12.38 -3.10
CA PRO A 143 -12.23 -13.49 -2.57
C PRO A 143 -11.73 -14.85 -3.08
N ALA A 144 -11.56 -15.81 -2.17
CA ALA A 144 -10.87 -17.09 -2.45
C ALA A 144 -11.48 -17.94 -3.59
N ASN A 145 -12.77 -17.76 -3.87
CA ASN A 145 -13.49 -18.54 -4.87
C ASN A 145 -13.65 -17.83 -6.21
N GLN A 146 -12.90 -16.74 -6.45
CA GLN A 146 -13.00 -15.98 -7.68
C GLN A 146 -11.77 -16.17 -8.56
N GLU A 147 -12.00 -16.50 -9.82
CA GLU A 147 -11.00 -16.53 -10.86
C GLU A 147 -10.89 -15.14 -11.52
N ILE A 148 -9.67 -14.75 -11.86
CA ILE A 148 -9.40 -13.46 -12.49
C ILE A 148 -8.97 -13.71 -13.94
N PRO A 149 -9.81 -13.39 -14.93
CA PRO A 149 -9.42 -13.51 -16.33
C PRO A 149 -8.40 -12.41 -16.69
N LEU A 150 -7.20 -12.80 -17.06
CA LEU A 150 -6.13 -11.91 -17.52
C LEU A 150 -5.92 -12.05 -19.03
N LYS A 151 -5.59 -10.94 -19.70
CA LYS A 151 -5.23 -10.91 -21.12
C LYS A 151 -3.78 -11.41 -21.29
N ILE A 152 -3.59 -12.74 -21.32
CA ILE A 152 -2.24 -13.35 -21.35
C ILE A 152 -1.42 -12.88 -22.55
N ALA A 153 -2.03 -12.72 -23.73
CA ALA A 153 -1.32 -12.19 -24.90
C ALA A 153 -0.79 -10.77 -24.68
N HIS A 154 -1.50 -9.93 -23.92
CA HIS A 154 -1.03 -8.59 -23.54
C HIS A 154 0.18 -8.68 -22.60
N LEU A 155 0.11 -9.52 -21.58
CA LEU A 155 1.22 -9.71 -20.63
C LEU A 155 2.49 -10.20 -21.33
N LEU A 156 2.36 -11.21 -22.22
CA LEU A 156 3.49 -11.77 -22.95
C LEU A 156 4.14 -10.76 -23.91
N ARG A 157 3.32 -10.09 -24.75
CA ARG A 157 3.84 -9.12 -25.73
C ARG A 157 4.53 -7.93 -25.10
N ASN A 158 4.09 -7.52 -23.91
CA ASN A 158 4.64 -6.37 -23.20
C ASN A 158 5.65 -6.76 -22.10
N GLY A 159 5.95 -8.05 -21.92
CA GLY A 159 6.91 -8.49 -20.89
C GLY A 159 6.52 -8.12 -19.47
N ILE A 160 5.22 -8.01 -19.18
CA ILE A 160 4.70 -7.60 -17.87
C ILE A 160 4.87 -8.75 -16.88
N ARG A 161 5.39 -8.44 -15.70
CA ARG A 161 5.58 -9.39 -14.61
C ARG A 161 4.56 -9.16 -13.51
N ILE A 162 3.84 -10.21 -13.12
CA ILE A 162 2.94 -10.18 -11.96
C ILE A 162 3.64 -10.92 -10.81
N LEU A 163 3.87 -10.22 -9.71
CA LEU A 163 4.50 -10.74 -8.51
C LEU A 163 3.53 -10.58 -7.33
N THR A 164 3.57 -11.51 -6.39
CA THR A 164 2.75 -11.44 -5.17
C THR A 164 3.57 -10.99 -3.97
N ALA A 165 2.97 -10.19 -3.09
CA ALA A 165 3.57 -9.77 -1.84
C ALA A 165 2.58 -9.97 -0.69
N HIS A 166 2.93 -10.85 0.25
CA HIS A 166 2.13 -11.14 1.43
C HIS A 166 2.97 -10.91 2.69
N GLY A 167 2.83 -9.70 3.29
CA GLY A 167 3.60 -9.31 4.44
C GLY A 167 5.08 -9.08 4.17
N GLY A 168 5.87 -9.08 5.22
CA GLY A 168 7.33 -8.97 5.20
C GLY A 168 7.95 -10.07 6.08
N ARG A 169 9.25 -9.98 6.30
CA ARG A 169 10.02 -10.92 7.14
C ARG A 169 10.25 -10.28 8.53
N PRO A 170 9.43 -10.57 9.56
CA PRO A 170 9.41 -9.79 10.79
C PRO A 170 10.79 -9.58 11.43
N ARG A 171 11.58 -10.63 11.57
CA ARG A 171 12.92 -10.56 12.21
C ARG A 171 13.94 -9.76 11.41
N ILE A 172 13.80 -9.70 10.07
CA ILE A 172 14.77 -9.05 9.18
C ILE A 172 14.34 -7.63 8.86
N ASP A 173 13.04 -7.43 8.65
CA ASP A 173 12.51 -6.19 8.10
C ASP A 173 12.05 -5.21 9.21
N MET A 174 11.58 -5.72 10.37
CA MET A 174 11.12 -4.86 11.47
C MET A 174 12.22 -3.93 12.03
N PRO A 175 13.46 -4.38 12.24
CA PRO A 175 14.54 -3.47 12.66
C PRO A 175 14.77 -2.30 11.69
N LYS A 176 14.63 -2.56 10.39
CA LYS A 176 14.78 -1.53 9.33
C LYS A 176 13.59 -0.58 9.35
N LEU A 177 12.37 -1.11 9.57
CA LEU A 177 11.17 -0.32 9.70
C LEU A 177 11.24 0.60 10.93
N PHE A 178 11.73 0.11 12.07
CA PHE A 178 12.03 0.94 13.25
C PHE A 178 13.03 2.06 12.93
N ALA A 179 14.07 1.78 12.14
CA ALA A 179 15.01 2.82 11.71
C ALA A 179 14.34 3.89 10.84
N MET A 180 13.39 3.52 9.99
CA MET A 180 12.61 4.47 9.19
C MET A 180 11.69 5.33 10.05
N VAL A 181 11.07 4.77 11.08
CA VAL A 181 10.27 5.54 12.06
C VAL A 181 11.16 6.52 12.83
N ARG A 182 12.32 6.05 13.33
CA ARG A 182 13.31 6.89 14.03
C ARG A 182 13.78 8.08 13.18
N SER A 183 14.05 7.83 11.92
CA SER A 183 14.48 8.88 10.98
C SER A 183 13.33 9.73 10.42
N LYS A 184 12.11 9.55 10.92
CA LYS A 184 10.87 10.22 10.47
C LYS A 184 10.55 10.06 8.98
N ARG A 185 11.09 9.03 8.34
CA ARG A 185 10.79 8.68 6.94
C ARG A 185 9.51 7.85 6.81
N TYR A 186 9.07 7.25 7.90
CA TYR A 186 7.79 6.56 8.00
C TYR A 186 7.14 6.94 9.33
N ASP A 187 5.89 7.40 9.27
CA ASP A 187 5.12 7.85 10.42
C ASP A 187 3.84 7.00 10.56
N PRO A 188 3.82 6.01 11.48
CA PRO A 188 2.66 5.16 11.69
C PRO A 188 1.44 5.93 12.20
N ALA A 189 1.64 7.03 12.95
CA ALA A 189 0.56 7.83 13.52
C ALA A 189 -0.35 8.42 12.45
N LYS A 190 0.21 8.80 11.30
CA LYS A 190 -0.55 9.38 10.18
C LYS A 190 -1.59 8.43 9.55
N LEU A 191 -1.52 7.14 9.84
CA LEU A 191 -2.44 6.12 9.34
C LEU A 191 -3.58 5.82 10.30
N ILE A 192 -3.52 6.33 11.53
CA ILE A 192 -4.53 6.09 12.56
C ILE A 192 -5.58 7.18 12.49
N SER A 193 -6.83 6.78 12.24
CA SER A 193 -7.97 7.69 12.20
C SER A 193 -8.62 7.87 13.55
N SER A 194 -8.62 6.83 14.39
CA SER A 194 -9.35 6.83 15.65
C SER A 194 -8.84 5.77 16.61
N LYS A 195 -9.14 5.98 17.89
CA LYS A 195 -8.86 5.03 18.97
C LYS A 195 -10.18 4.66 19.63
N TYR A 196 -10.38 3.38 19.92
CA TYR A 196 -11.57 2.83 20.52
C TYR A 196 -11.20 1.97 21.74
N LYS A 197 -12.13 1.82 22.66
CA LYS A 197 -12.05 0.79 23.70
C LYS A 197 -12.43 -0.57 23.11
N LEU A 198 -12.11 -1.65 23.81
CA LEU A 198 -12.45 -3.00 23.37
C LEU A 198 -13.97 -3.19 23.21
N GLU A 199 -14.77 -2.59 24.08
CA GLU A 199 -16.24 -2.66 24.06
C GLU A 199 -16.81 -2.06 22.76
N ASP A 200 -16.11 -1.10 22.14
CA ASP A 200 -16.54 -0.36 20.94
C ASP A 200 -16.03 -0.99 19.64
N ILE A 201 -15.45 -2.19 19.68
CA ILE A 201 -14.82 -2.84 18.50
C ILE A 201 -15.79 -2.98 17.32
N ASN A 202 -17.05 -3.27 17.57
CA ASN A 202 -18.05 -3.40 16.51
C ASN A 202 -18.29 -2.08 15.79
N GLN A 203 -18.30 -0.96 16.51
CA GLN A 203 -18.40 0.37 15.92
C GLN A 203 -17.18 0.69 15.05
N ALA A 204 -15.98 0.34 15.51
CA ALA A 204 -14.75 0.51 14.73
C ALA A 204 -14.79 -0.29 13.42
N ILE A 205 -15.31 -1.53 13.45
CA ILE A 205 -15.47 -2.38 12.27
C ILE A 205 -16.47 -1.77 11.28
N GLU A 206 -17.62 -1.28 11.77
CA GLU A 206 -18.63 -0.65 10.92
C GLU A 206 -18.09 0.62 10.23
N ASN A 207 -17.38 1.49 10.95
CA ASN A 207 -16.77 2.69 10.37
C ASN A 207 -15.70 2.34 9.32
N LEU A 208 -14.96 1.26 9.54
CA LEU A 208 -14.00 0.76 8.55
C LEU A 208 -14.70 0.26 7.27
N LYS A 209 -15.79 -0.52 7.42
CA LYS A 209 -16.59 -1.02 6.28
C LYS A 209 -17.20 0.12 5.47
N LYS A 210 -17.67 1.19 6.11
CA LYS A 210 -18.18 2.40 5.44
C LYS A 210 -17.09 3.20 4.72
N GLY A 211 -15.82 2.89 4.96
CA GLY A 211 -14.70 3.62 4.38
C GLY A 211 -14.44 5.00 4.99
N GLU A 212 -14.97 5.24 6.19
CA GLU A 212 -14.88 6.53 6.92
C GLU A 212 -13.53 6.68 7.65
N ILE A 213 -12.81 5.59 7.86
CA ILE A 213 -11.54 5.54 8.58
C ILE A 213 -10.47 4.73 7.82
N LEU A 214 -9.20 4.96 8.13
CA LEU A 214 -8.06 4.18 7.58
C LEU A 214 -7.74 2.98 8.47
N ARG A 215 -7.29 3.27 9.69
CA ARG A 215 -6.97 2.30 10.73
C ARG A 215 -7.46 2.83 12.08
N SER A 216 -7.92 1.90 12.91
CA SER A 216 -8.26 2.18 14.29
C SER A 216 -7.33 1.43 15.22
N LEU A 217 -7.00 2.05 16.32
CA LEU A 217 -6.38 1.35 17.46
C LEU A 217 -7.49 0.94 18.43
N ILE A 218 -7.46 -0.31 18.84
CA ILE A 218 -8.32 -0.83 19.91
C ILE A 218 -7.46 -0.94 21.16
N LYS A 219 -7.87 -0.25 22.21
CA LYS A 219 -7.20 -0.27 23.50
C LYS A 219 -7.98 -1.20 24.43
N PRO A 220 -7.36 -2.33 24.88
CA PRO A 220 -7.98 -3.23 25.86
C PRO A 220 -8.26 -2.55 27.17
#